data_7016889138d9dde063634bafdacd877e
#
_entry.id   7016889138d9dde063634bafdacd877e
#
_cell.length_a   1.000
_cell.length_b   1.000
_cell.length_c   1.000
_cell.angle_alpha   90.00
_cell.angle_beta   90.00
_cell.angle_gamma   90.00
#
_symmetry.space_group_name_H-M   'P 1'
#
loop_
_entity.id
_entity.type
_entity.pdbx_description
1 polymer ?
#
loop_
_entity_poly.entity_id
_entity_poly.type
_entity_poly.pdbx_seq_one_letter_code
_entity_poly.pdbx_strand_id
1 'polypeptide(L)'
;MNIVYPISFLKPVQFSPVLSNLVLYYDPSNSSSYSGSGTTINDLSGNGLNGTMSNISFTSPYFSYNGSSSQVSVADNSLLEPGSGDWTMEVWVNQSVSGGDVVLGKFDNGGLSADVSYSIRTTGTAYYAQMGSGSGSGSTLIIDSTDYTGTIDSWSQIVYVFKNGATKTLQTFVNGSSIGTVNHSLSSILNTSNNLYIGSYNNGEYPQWFDGKIGIVRLYSSALTSAEALQNYNADKFKYV
;
A
#
# COMPACT_ATOMS: atom_id res chain seq x y z
N MET A 1 36.93 -26.62 -39.18
CA MET A 1 35.81 -25.66 -39.36
C MET A 1 35.11 -25.51 -38.01
N ASN A 2 35.40 -24.43 -37.27
CA ASN A 2 34.79 -24.22 -35.97
C ASN A 2 33.42 -23.54 -36.18
N ILE A 3 32.34 -24.24 -35.88
CA ILE A 3 30.99 -23.69 -35.90
C ILE A 3 30.79 -22.94 -34.59
N VAL A 4 30.80 -21.61 -34.63
CA VAL A 4 30.44 -20.75 -33.52
C VAL A 4 28.92 -20.57 -33.58
N TYR A 5 28.19 -21.19 -32.64
CA TYR A 5 26.77 -20.92 -32.45
C TYR A 5 26.62 -19.55 -31.82
N PRO A 6 25.81 -18.65 -32.36
CA PRO A 6 25.52 -17.38 -31.71
C PRO A 6 24.79 -17.65 -30.40
N ILE A 7 25.35 -17.20 -29.28
CA ILE A 7 24.67 -17.19 -27.99
C ILE A 7 23.56 -16.15 -28.12
N SER A 8 22.32 -16.59 -28.36
CA SER A 8 21.17 -15.72 -28.25
C SER A 8 20.98 -15.39 -26.77
N PHE A 9 21.31 -14.19 -26.36
CA PHE A 9 20.90 -13.69 -25.06
C PHE A 9 19.36 -13.65 -25.05
N LEU A 10 18.74 -14.54 -24.29
CA LEU A 10 17.33 -14.46 -24.01
C LEU A 10 17.07 -13.09 -23.37
N LYS A 11 16.20 -12.29 -23.96
CA LYS A 11 15.76 -11.05 -23.30
C LYS A 11 15.21 -11.45 -21.93
N PRO A 12 15.60 -10.75 -20.84
CA PRO A 12 15.02 -11.00 -19.53
C PRO A 12 13.50 -10.92 -19.65
N VAL A 13 12.79 -11.89 -19.05
CA VAL A 13 11.33 -11.88 -18.99
C VAL A 13 10.95 -10.64 -18.17
N GLN A 14 10.36 -9.65 -18.83
CA GLN A 14 9.86 -8.46 -18.17
C GLN A 14 8.44 -8.77 -17.72
N PHE A 15 8.24 -8.85 -16.41
CA PHE A 15 6.92 -8.95 -15.82
C PHE A 15 6.24 -7.59 -15.86
N SER A 16 4.93 -7.58 -16.15
CA SER A 16 4.07 -6.41 -15.96
C SER A 16 3.25 -6.62 -14.70
N PRO A 17 2.94 -5.56 -13.93
CA PRO A 17 2.07 -5.68 -12.76
C PRO A 17 0.65 -6.06 -13.18
N VAL A 18 -0.13 -6.54 -12.23
CA VAL A 18 -1.56 -6.78 -12.40
C VAL A 18 -2.26 -5.42 -12.56
N LEU A 19 -3.05 -5.28 -13.63
CA LEU A 19 -3.80 -4.05 -13.92
C LEU A 19 -5.32 -4.23 -13.80
N SER A 20 -5.82 -5.47 -13.70
CA SER A 20 -7.24 -5.76 -13.51
C SER A 20 -7.71 -5.31 -12.13
N ASN A 21 -8.89 -4.69 -12.06
CA ASN A 21 -9.52 -4.18 -10.83
C ASN A 21 -8.64 -3.18 -10.04
N LEU A 22 -7.70 -2.54 -10.72
CA LEU A 22 -6.81 -1.54 -10.13
C LEU A 22 -7.62 -0.26 -9.85
N VAL A 23 -7.59 0.19 -8.60
CA VAL A 23 -8.28 1.40 -8.13
C VAL A 23 -7.34 2.59 -8.13
N LEU A 24 -6.14 2.40 -7.59
CA LEU A 24 -5.11 3.43 -7.48
C LEU A 24 -3.76 2.82 -7.86
N TYR A 25 -2.95 3.58 -8.60
CA TYR A 25 -1.58 3.18 -8.90
C TYR A 25 -0.64 4.38 -8.95
N TYR A 26 0.22 4.47 -7.97
CA TYR A 26 1.33 5.43 -7.95
C TYR A 26 2.66 4.71 -8.14
N ASP A 27 3.49 5.26 -9.02
CA ASP A 27 4.86 4.80 -9.27
C ASP A 27 5.78 6.00 -9.43
N PRO A 28 6.50 6.42 -8.37
CA PRO A 28 7.38 7.59 -8.44
C PRO A 28 8.48 7.49 -9.50
N SER A 29 8.85 6.26 -9.92
CA SER A 29 9.85 6.06 -10.96
C SER A 29 9.33 6.25 -12.38
N ASN A 30 8.00 6.28 -12.55
CA ASN A 30 7.34 6.47 -13.84
C ASN A 30 7.04 7.95 -14.06
N SER A 31 7.62 8.54 -15.11
CA SER A 31 7.43 9.97 -15.41
C SER A 31 5.97 10.37 -15.70
N SER A 32 5.11 9.41 -16.09
CA SER A 32 3.68 9.65 -16.24
C SER A 32 2.95 9.74 -14.89
N SER A 33 3.48 9.10 -13.84
CA SER A 33 2.98 9.24 -12.47
C SER A 33 3.57 10.47 -11.79
N TYR A 34 4.90 10.64 -11.87
CA TYR A 34 5.56 11.81 -11.31
C TYR A 34 6.67 12.33 -12.24
N SER A 35 6.56 13.57 -12.66
CA SER A 35 7.48 14.20 -13.63
C SER A 35 8.85 14.57 -13.05
N GLY A 36 9.06 14.38 -11.74
CA GLY A 36 10.28 14.77 -11.03
C GLY A 36 10.20 16.14 -10.35
N SER A 37 9.09 16.86 -10.51
CA SER A 37 8.86 18.18 -9.89
C SER A 37 7.38 18.46 -9.68
N GLY A 38 7.07 19.44 -8.80
CA GLY A 38 5.70 19.80 -8.45
C GLY A 38 5.16 19.02 -7.26
N THR A 39 3.87 19.21 -6.97
CA THR A 39 3.19 18.67 -5.80
C THR A 39 2.09 17.68 -6.14
N THR A 40 2.01 17.22 -7.37
CA THR A 40 0.98 16.27 -7.82
C THR A 40 1.64 14.96 -8.24
N ILE A 41 1.14 13.85 -7.72
CA ILE A 41 1.39 12.52 -8.26
C ILE A 41 0.14 12.06 -9.03
N ASN A 42 0.33 11.65 -10.29
CA ASN A 42 -0.76 11.21 -11.15
C ASN A 42 -1.03 9.72 -10.94
N ASP A 43 -2.31 9.38 -10.92
CA ASP A 43 -2.79 8.03 -10.86
C ASP A 43 -2.66 7.32 -12.23
N LEU A 44 -1.97 6.20 -12.24
CA LEU A 44 -1.76 5.36 -13.43
C LEU A 44 -2.85 4.31 -13.63
N SER A 45 -3.81 4.18 -12.71
CA SER A 45 -4.93 3.23 -12.85
C SER A 45 -5.93 3.62 -13.94
N GLY A 46 -5.95 4.91 -14.29
CA GLY A 46 -6.93 5.50 -15.21
C GLY A 46 -8.17 6.05 -14.52
N ASN A 47 -8.28 5.93 -13.20
CA ASN A 47 -9.44 6.42 -12.42
C ASN A 47 -9.33 7.92 -12.04
N GLY A 48 -8.16 8.55 -12.26
CA GLY A 48 -7.95 9.97 -12.00
C GLY A 48 -7.82 10.34 -10.53
N LEU A 49 -7.49 9.38 -9.67
CA LEU A 49 -7.29 9.57 -8.24
C LEU A 49 -5.89 10.18 -7.96
N ASN A 50 -5.65 11.37 -8.50
CA ASN A 50 -4.37 12.05 -8.34
C ASN A 50 -4.16 12.48 -6.89
N GLY A 51 -2.90 12.36 -6.41
CA GLY A 51 -2.52 12.74 -5.06
C GLY A 51 -1.85 14.12 -5.00
N THR A 52 -2.09 14.84 -3.91
CA THR A 52 -1.39 16.07 -3.57
C THR A 52 -0.33 15.79 -2.53
N MET A 53 0.92 16.12 -2.85
CA MET A 53 2.09 15.91 -2.01
C MET A 53 2.40 17.14 -1.16
N SER A 54 2.78 16.91 0.10
CA SER A 54 3.24 17.95 1.02
C SER A 54 4.54 17.52 1.71
N ASN A 55 5.54 18.39 1.70
CA ASN A 55 6.83 18.19 2.38
C ASN A 55 7.56 16.87 2.03
N ILE A 56 7.40 16.41 0.80
CA ILE A 56 7.99 15.18 0.29
C ILE A 56 9.24 15.53 -0.54
N SER A 57 10.32 14.78 -0.33
CA SER A 57 11.49 14.78 -1.21
C SER A 57 11.41 13.62 -2.19
N PHE A 58 11.85 13.84 -3.43
CA PHE A 58 11.87 12.81 -4.47
C PHE A 58 13.30 12.39 -4.80
N THR A 59 13.52 11.09 -4.83
CA THR A 59 14.70 10.45 -5.40
C THR A 59 14.22 9.18 -6.09
N SER A 60 14.30 9.13 -7.43
CA SER A 60 13.83 7.92 -8.13
C SER A 60 14.52 6.66 -7.58
N PRO A 61 13.77 5.61 -7.26
CA PRO A 61 12.35 5.33 -7.60
C PRO A 61 11.35 5.61 -6.46
N TYR A 62 11.62 6.47 -5.49
CA TYR A 62 10.80 6.64 -4.28
C TYR A 62 10.62 8.09 -3.84
N PHE A 63 9.65 8.27 -2.95
CA PHE A 63 9.47 9.47 -2.14
C PHE A 63 10.02 9.25 -0.73
N SER A 64 10.67 10.28 -0.17
CA SER A 64 11.14 10.30 1.22
C SER A 64 10.20 11.09 2.11
N TYR A 65 9.84 10.49 3.24
CA TYR A 65 8.95 11.00 4.27
C TYR A 65 9.76 11.30 5.52
N ASN A 66 9.50 12.44 6.16
CA ASN A 66 10.38 13.03 7.18
C ASN A 66 9.93 12.78 8.63
N GLY A 67 8.96 11.92 8.87
CA GLY A 67 8.47 11.60 10.21
C GLY A 67 7.75 12.73 10.96
N SER A 68 7.38 13.84 10.29
CA SER A 68 6.79 14.99 10.97
C SER A 68 5.73 15.76 10.18
N SER A 69 5.78 15.74 8.85
CA SER A 69 4.89 16.58 8.03
C SER A 69 4.71 16.11 6.59
N SER A 70 5.41 15.04 6.19
CA SER A 70 5.37 14.53 4.82
C SER A 70 4.15 13.66 4.58
N GLN A 71 3.39 13.96 3.52
CA GLN A 71 2.21 13.16 3.15
C GLN A 71 1.87 13.28 1.67
N VAL A 72 1.18 12.27 1.14
CA VAL A 72 0.32 12.38 -0.03
C VAL A 72 -1.13 12.31 0.43
N SER A 73 -1.96 13.26 0.00
CA SER A 73 -3.41 13.27 0.24
C SER A 73 -4.15 13.01 -1.07
N VAL A 74 -5.04 12.03 -1.07
CA VAL A 74 -5.94 11.72 -2.19
C VAL A 74 -7.36 12.07 -1.77
N ALA A 75 -8.04 12.91 -2.55
CA ALA A 75 -9.41 13.32 -2.25
C ALA A 75 -10.34 12.11 -2.13
N ASP A 76 -11.34 12.21 -1.24
CA ASP A 76 -12.36 11.19 -1.09
C ASP A 76 -13.03 10.86 -2.42
N ASN A 77 -13.26 9.57 -2.65
CA ASN A 77 -13.90 9.05 -3.84
C ASN A 77 -14.52 7.69 -3.55
N SER A 78 -15.68 7.41 -4.12
CA SER A 78 -16.38 6.14 -3.95
C SER A 78 -15.58 4.91 -4.41
N LEU A 79 -14.61 5.07 -5.30
CA LEU A 79 -13.70 3.99 -5.70
C LEU A 79 -12.72 3.58 -4.57
N LEU A 80 -12.50 4.45 -3.58
CA LEU A 80 -11.68 4.19 -2.40
C LEU A 80 -12.48 3.56 -1.25
N GLU A 81 -13.72 3.15 -1.52
CA GLU A 81 -14.65 2.59 -0.53
C GLU A 81 -14.88 1.09 -0.80
N PRO A 82 -14.16 0.19 -0.10
CA PRO A 82 -14.29 -1.25 -0.29
C PRO A 82 -15.70 -1.79 0.00
N GLY A 83 -16.38 -1.19 1.00
CA GLY A 83 -17.70 -1.65 1.46
C GLY A 83 -17.69 -3.14 1.81
N SER A 84 -18.59 -3.92 1.19
CA SER A 84 -18.67 -5.37 1.36
C SER A 84 -17.83 -6.16 0.35
N GLY A 85 -17.04 -5.49 -0.49
CA GLY A 85 -16.18 -6.11 -1.49
C GLY A 85 -14.87 -6.66 -0.93
N ASP A 86 -14.16 -7.38 -1.79
CA ASP A 86 -12.76 -7.73 -1.57
C ASP A 86 -11.88 -6.49 -1.77
N TRP A 87 -10.71 -6.47 -1.12
CA TRP A 87 -9.79 -5.34 -1.21
C TRP A 87 -8.34 -5.79 -1.10
N THR A 88 -7.47 -5.15 -1.87
CA THR A 88 -6.03 -5.38 -1.74
C THR A 88 -5.29 -4.06 -1.62
N MET A 89 -4.37 -3.99 -0.67
CA MET A 89 -3.41 -2.90 -0.49
C MET A 89 -2.02 -3.42 -0.75
N GLU A 90 -1.25 -2.73 -1.59
CA GLU A 90 0.14 -3.04 -1.91
C GLU A 90 1.00 -1.81 -1.75
N VAL A 91 2.16 -1.95 -1.11
CA VAL A 91 3.15 -0.89 -0.96
C VAL A 91 4.58 -1.43 -1.04
N TRP A 92 5.46 -0.69 -1.71
CA TRP A 92 6.91 -0.81 -1.55
C TRP A 92 7.37 0.22 -0.54
N VAL A 93 7.97 -0.25 0.54
CA VAL A 93 8.28 0.58 1.71
C VAL A 93 9.66 0.25 2.28
N ASN A 94 10.32 1.28 2.81
CA ASN A 94 11.59 1.20 3.51
C ASN A 94 11.52 2.15 4.70
N GLN A 95 11.39 1.61 5.90
CA GLN A 95 11.28 2.37 7.14
C GLN A 95 12.67 2.80 7.62
N SER A 96 12.85 4.07 7.99
CA SER A 96 14.14 4.60 8.46
C SER A 96 14.29 4.57 9.97
N VAL A 97 13.19 4.65 10.71
CA VAL A 97 13.21 4.61 12.19
C VAL A 97 12.09 3.69 12.71
N SER A 98 12.32 3.10 13.87
CA SER A 98 11.31 2.30 14.58
C SER A 98 10.23 3.22 15.15
N GLY A 99 8.95 3.01 14.77
CA GLY A 99 7.85 3.88 15.21
C GLY A 99 6.48 3.21 15.05
N GLY A 100 5.45 3.90 15.54
CA GLY A 100 4.04 3.51 15.41
C GLY A 100 3.33 4.42 14.41
N ASP A 101 3.61 4.27 13.12
CA ASP A 101 3.25 5.24 12.09
C ASP A 101 2.26 4.68 11.07
N VAL A 102 1.70 5.56 10.25
CA VAL A 102 0.81 5.18 9.13
C VAL A 102 1.58 5.26 7.83
N VAL A 103 1.72 4.11 7.17
CA VAL A 103 2.28 4.02 5.81
C VAL A 103 1.25 4.45 4.78
N LEU A 104 0.02 3.95 4.95
CA LEU A 104 -1.12 4.32 4.10
C LEU A 104 -2.41 4.07 4.89
N GLY A 105 -3.42 4.93 4.73
CA GLY A 105 -4.70 4.67 5.38
C GLY A 105 -5.81 5.66 5.06
N LYS A 106 -7.05 5.17 5.19
CA LYS A 106 -8.29 5.92 5.12
C LYS A 106 -9.02 5.76 6.45
N PHE A 107 -9.38 6.88 7.08
CA PHE A 107 -9.85 6.93 8.46
C PHE A 107 -11.07 7.84 8.57
N ASP A 108 -11.93 7.65 9.56
CA ASP A 108 -12.96 8.62 9.97
C ASP A 108 -12.39 9.61 11.01
N ASN A 109 -13.14 10.65 11.36
CA ASN A 109 -12.70 11.80 12.16
C ASN A 109 -12.34 11.51 13.63
N GLY A 110 -12.59 10.32 14.14
CA GLY A 110 -12.43 9.97 15.54
C GLY A 110 -11.02 9.55 16.01
N GLY A 111 -10.12 9.29 15.12
CA GLY A 111 -8.66 9.21 15.35
C GLY A 111 -8.08 8.07 16.13
N LEU A 112 -8.82 7.15 16.68
CA LEU A 112 -8.28 6.01 17.40
C LEU A 112 -9.02 4.73 17.05
N SER A 113 -8.33 3.65 16.92
CA SER A 113 -8.66 2.24 16.64
C SER A 113 -10.07 1.85 16.16
N ALA A 114 -11.10 2.67 16.41
CA ALA A 114 -12.49 2.39 16.06
C ALA A 114 -12.93 3.02 14.71
N ASP A 115 -12.18 3.99 14.20
CA ASP A 115 -12.58 4.83 13.07
C ASP A 115 -11.71 4.61 11.83
N VAL A 116 -11.14 3.42 11.71
CA VAL A 116 -10.34 3.00 10.55
C VAL A 116 -11.26 2.38 9.51
N SER A 117 -11.20 2.88 8.29
CA SER A 117 -11.69 2.12 7.13
C SER A 117 -10.68 1.00 6.81
N TYR A 118 -9.50 1.37 6.33
CA TYR A 118 -8.39 0.45 6.12
C TYR A 118 -7.05 1.18 6.27
N SER A 119 -6.02 0.46 6.70
CA SER A 119 -4.66 1.02 6.78
C SER A 119 -3.57 -0.03 6.74
N ILE A 120 -2.37 0.41 6.35
CA ILE A 120 -1.09 -0.26 6.61
C ILE A 120 -0.34 0.63 7.61
N ARG A 121 0.08 0.04 8.71
CA ARG A 121 0.74 0.73 9.82
C ARG A 121 2.00 0.00 10.26
N THR A 122 2.79 0.70 11.08
CA THR A 122 3.95 0.13 11.76
C THR A 122 3.74 0.12 13.28
N THR A 123 4.39 -0.83 13.96
CA THR A 123 4.64 -0.81 15.41
C THR A 123 6.05 -1.32 15.64
N GLY A 124 6.93 -0.44 16.12
CA GLY A 124 8.35 -0.73 16.07
C GLY A 124 8.83 -0.89 14.63
N THR A 125 9.32 -2.06 14.27
CA THR A 125 9.69 -2.43 12.89
C THR A 125 8.70 -3.40 12.24
N ALA A 126 7.62 -3.76 12.95
CA ALA A 126 6.59 -4.64 12.41
C ALA A 126 5.55 -3.85 11.62
N TYR A 127 5.07 -4.45 10.51
CA TYR A 127 3.99 -3.93 9.68
C TYR A 127 2.73 -4.75 9.88
N TYR A 128 1.59 -4.08 9.95
CA TYR A 128 0.30 -4.71 10.09
C TYR A 128 -0.79 -3.94 9.33
N ALA A 129 -1.87 -4.63 8.97
CA ALA A 129 -3.05 -4.00 8.40
C ALA A 129 -4.14 -3.82 9.46
N GLN A 130 -4.92 -2.77 9.31
CA GLN A 130 -6.18 -2.60 10.04
C GLN A 130 -7.33 -2.45 9.04
N MET A 131 -8.44 -3.13 9.33
CA MET A 131 -9.70 -3.03 8.60
C MET A 131 -10.82 -2.85 9.63
N GLY A 132 -11.63 -1.81 9.48
CA GLY A 132 -12.71 -1.48 10.42
C GLY A 132 -14.09 -1.52 9.79
N SER A 133 -15.12 -1.86 10.57
CA SER A 133 -16.51 -1.95 10.11
C SER A 133 -17.39 -0.75 10.51
N GLY A 134 -16.88 0.18 11.27
CA GLY A 134 -17.68 1.31 11.77
C GLY A 134 -16.88 2.27 12.64
N SER A 135 -17.54 3.32 13.11
CA SER A 135 -17.00 4.31 14.04
C SER A 135 -17.60 4.15 15.44
N GLY A 136 -16.81 4.42 16.47
CA GLY A 136 -17.27 4.44 17.87
C GLY A 136 -17.31 3.08 18.58
N SER A 137 -17.92 3.05 19.76
CA SER A 137 -18.03 1.86 20.60
C SER A 137 -18.98 0.83 19.97
N GLY A 138 -18.44 -0.25 19.43
CA GLY A 138 -19.20 -1.30 18.74
C GLY A 138 -18.68 -1.61 17.34
N SER A 139 -17.74 -0.82 16.85
CA SER A 139 -17.03 -1.13 15.63
C SER A 139 -16.10 -2.33 15.82
N THR A 140 -16.06 -3.21 14.83
CA THR A 140 -15.10 -4.32 14.81
C THR A 140 -13.87 -3.87 14.02
N LEU A 141 -12.72 -3.93 14.66
CA LEU A 141 -11.42 -3.72 14.04
C LEU A 141 -10.74 -5.07 13.87
N ILE A 142 -10.24 -5.33 12.67
CA ILE A 142 -9.33 -6.45 12.44
C ILE A 142 -7.92 -5.88 12.36
N ILE A 143 -7.06 -6.43 13.19
CA ILE A 143 -5.62 -6.22 13.11
C ILE A 143 -5.05 -7.53 12.57
N ASP A 144 -4.26 -7.46 11.53
CA ASP A 144 -3.52 -8.63 11.05
C ASP A 144 -2.51 -9.04 12.12
N SER A 145 -2.66 -10.24 12.67
CA SER A 145 -1.73 -10.81 13.65
C SER A 145 -0.50 -11.46 13.01
N THR A 146 -0.43 -11.50 11.67
CA THR A 146 0.77 -11.94 10.95
C THR A 146 1.69 -10.76 10.69
N ASP A 147 2.16 -10.15 11.78
CA ASP A 147 3.05 -9.01 11.72
C ASP A 147 4.34 -9.38 10.97
N TYR A 148 4.62 -8.68 9.90
CA TYR A 148 5.92 -8.77 9.25
C TYR A 148 6.88 -7.83 9.96
N THR A 149 7.93 -8.37 10.56
CA THR A 149 9.02 -7.57 11.11
C THR A 149 10.02 -7.24 10.00
N GLY A 150 10.01 -6.00 9.57
CA GLY A 150 10.97 -5.48 8.60
C GLY A 150 12.33 -5.18 9.20
N THR A 151 13.29 -4.93 8.35
CA THR A 151 14.61 -4.40 8.72
C THR A 151 14.67 -2.93 8.37
N ILE A 152 15.10 -2.09 9.32
CA ILE A 152 15.33 -0.65 9.09
C ILE A 152 16.26 -0.47 7.88
N ASP A 153 15.97 0.53 7.06
CA ASP A 153 16.68 0.86 5.82
C ASP A 153 16.70 -0.25 4.75
N SER A 154 15.78 -1.21 4.86
CA SER A 154 15.62 -2.28 3.87
C SER A 154 14.27 -2.20 3.18
N TRP A 155 14.25 -2.41 1.86
CA TRP A 155 13.03 -2.41 1.08
C TRP A 155 12.24 -3.70 1.25
N SER A 156 10.93 -3.55 1.35
CA SER A 156 9.98 -4.66 1.33
C SER A 156 8.77 -4.29 0.48
N GLN A 157 8.31 -5.24 -0.35
CA GLN A 157 6.94 -5.18 -0.87
C GLN A 157 6.03 -5.84 0.16
N ILE A 158 5.00 -5.12 0.58
CA ILE A 158 3.99 -5.62 1.52
C ILE A 158 2.63 -5.58 0.82
N VAL A 159 1.91 -6.70 0.86
CA VAL A 159 0.57 -6.82 0.28
C VAL A 159 -0.37 -7.43 1.31
N TYR A 160 -1.47 -6.73 1.57
CA TYR A 160 -2.57 -7.22 2.40
C TYR A 160 -3.79 -7.44 1.52
N VAL A 161 -4.31 -8.67 1.55
CA VAL A 161 -5.45 -9.12 0.75
C VAL A 161 -6.63 -9.44 1.65
N PHE A 162 -7.63 -8.59 1.65
CA PHE A 162 -8.89 -8.76 2.37
C PHE A 162 -9.89 -9.46 1.46
N LYS A 163 -10.40 -10.62 1.89
CA LYS A 163 -11.47 -11.38 1.25
C LYS A 163 -12.72 -11.34 2.09
N ASN A 164 -13.84 -10.92 1.51
CA ASN A 164 -15.11 -10.81 2.21
C ASN A 164 -16.23 -11.71 1.64
N GLY A 165 -15.86 -12.72 0.84
CA GLY A 165 -16.77 -13.71 0.27
C GLY A 165 -17.17 -14.82 1.25
N ALA A 166 -17.34 -16.03 0.73
CA ALA A 166 -17.72 -17.21 1.53
C ALA A 166 -16.68 -17.56 2.60
N THR A 167 -15.40 -17.35 2.32
CA THR A 167 -14.31 -17.44 3.29
C THR A 167 -13.78 -16.04 3.54
N LYS A 168 -13.88 -15.58 4.78
CA LYS A 168 -13.48 -14.25 5.21
C LYS A 168 -12.07 -14.30 5.79
N THR A 169 -11.12 -13.74 5.05
CA THR A 169 -9.69 -13.80 5.43
C THR A 169 -8.98 -12.50 5.13
N LEU A 170 -7.99 -12.18 5.96
CA LEU A 170 -6.95 -11.22 5.67
C LEU A 170 -5.63 -11.97 5.49
N GLN A 171 -5.06 -11.92 4.30
CA GLN A 171 -3.83 -12.62 3.94
C GLN A 171 -2.72 -11.63 3.70
N THR A 172 -1.52 -11.95 4.21
CA THR A 172 -0.33 -11.10 4.10
C THR A 172 0.70 -11.75 3.18
N PHE A 173 1.25 -10.94 2.28
CA PHE A 173 2.40 -11.30 1.45
C PHE A 173 3.53 -10.31 1.68
N VAL A 174 4.74 -10.83 1.68
CA VAL A 174 5.98 -10.03 1.71
C VAL A 174 6.90 -10.52 0.60
N ASN A 175 7.35 -9.58 -0.22
CA ASN A 175 8.24 -9.87 -1.35
C ASN A 175 7.72 -11.01 -2.24
N GLY A 176 6.41 -10.96 -2.53
CA GLY A 176 5.69 -11.93 -3.36
C GLY A 176 5.40 -13.28 -2.71
N SER A 177 5.79 -13.49 -1.44
CA SER A 177 5.58 -14.74 -0.71
C SER A 177 4.55 -14.57 0.39
N SER A 178 3.58 -15.52 0.50
CA SER A 178 2.62 -15.52 1.60
C SER A 178 3.30 -15.81 2.92
N ILE A 179 3.05 -14.99 3.94
CA ILE A 179 3.59 -15.16 5.29
C ILE A 179 2.53 -15.55 6.31
N GLY A 180 1.24 -15.35 6.00
CA GLY A 180 0.16 -15.74 6.91
C GLY A 180 -1.23 -15.40 6.40
N THR A 181 -2.21 -15.90 7.11
CA THR A 181 -3.64 -15.64 6.88
C THR A 181 -4.37 -15.71 8.19
N VAL A 182 -5.20 -14.70 8.47
CA VAL A 182 -6.11 -14.67 9.62
C VAL A 182 -7.57 -14.66 9.14
N ASN A 183 -8.46 -15.28 9.91
CA ASN A 183 -9.89 -15.23 9.66
C ASN A 183 -10.49 -13.97 10.29
N HIS A 184 -11.58 -13.47 9.70
CA HIS A 184 -12.30 -12.33 10.24
C HIS A 184 -13.82 -12.52 10.16
N SER A 185 -14.57 -11.63 10.83
CA SER A 185 -16.03 -11.65 10.88
C SER A 185 -16.67 -10.39 10.25
N LEU A 186 -15.89 -9.47 9.70
CA LEU A 186 -16.46 -8.25 9.10
C LEU A 186 -17.43 -8.60 7.97
N SER A 187 -18.54 -7.87 7.90
CA SER A 187 -19.47 -7.92 6.76
C SER A 187 -19.19 -6.84 5.73
N SER A 188 -18.59 -5.75 6.18
CA SER A 188 -18.19 -4.61 5.31
C SER A 188 -17.05 -3.85 5.97
N ILE A 189 -16.28 -3.14 5.17
CA ILE A 189 -15.33 -2.13 5.63
C ILE A 189 -16.06 -0.79 5.69
N LEU A 190 -15.72 0.04 6.67
CA LEU A 190 -16.30 1.37 6.88
C LEU A 190 -16.07 2.25 5.64
N ASN A 191 -17.14 2.87 5.15
CA ASN A 191 -17.05 3.98 4.20
C ASN A 191 -16.93 5.30 4.97
N THR A 192 -16.02 6.16 4.54
CA THR A 192 -15.76 7.45 5.18
C THR A 192 -15.56 8.54 4.12
N SER A 193 -16.01 9.75 4.40
CA SER A 193 -15.83 10.91 3.51
C SER A 193 -14.45 11.57 3.63
N ASN A 194 -13.54 10.99 4.38
CA ASN A 194 -12.19 11.52 4.54
C ASN A 194 -11.26 11.10 3.40
N ASN A 195 -10.20 11.88 3.21
CA ASN A 195 -9.17 11.58 2.24
C ASN A 195 -8.43 10.27 2.59
N LEU A 196 -7.89 9.61 1.57
CA LEU A 196 -6.84 8.63 1.74
C LEU A 196 -5.51 9.37 1.94
N TYR A 197 -4.72 8.93 2.92
CA TYR A 197 -3.38 9.47 3.17
C TYR A 197 -2.31 8.39 3.00
N ILE A 198 -1.16 8.80 2.45
CA ILE A 198 0.05 7.98 2.35
C ILE A 198 1.17 8.70 3.10
N GLY A 199 1.82 8.00 4.02
CA GLY A 199 2.88 8.52 4.90
C GLY A 199 2.37 9.28 6.11
N SER A 200 1.08 9.34 6.34
CA SER A 200 0.54 10.01 7.53
C SER A 200 -0.88 9.59 7.89
N TYR A 201 -1.21 9.87 9.13
CA TYR A 201 -2.55 10.12 9.60
C TYR A 201 -2.53 11.41 10.44
N ASN A 202 -3.26 12.42 10.02
CA ASN A 202 -3.31 13.69 10.72
C ASN A 202 -4.75 14.13 10.94
N ASN A 203 -5.29 13.84 12.13
CA ASN A 203 -6.61 14.34 12.56
C ASN A 203 -6.50 15.61 13.42
N GLY A 204 -5.31 16.21 13.51
CA GLY A 204 -5.04 17.39 14.33
C GLY A 204 -4.76 17.11 15.81
N GLU A 205 -5.22 16.00 16.37
CA GLU A 205 -5.07 15.68 17.80
C GLU A 205 -3.94 14.66 18.07
N TYR A 206 -3.83 13.61 17.24
CA TYR A 206 -2.80 12.56 17.37
C TYR A 206 -2.17 12.26 16.01
N PRO A 207 -1.35 13.17 15.47
CA PRO A 207 -0.74 12.96 14.16
C PRO A 207 0.27 11.82 14.23
N GLN A 208 0.23 10.96 13.21
CA GLN A 208 1.20 9.88 13.00
C GLN A 208 1.85 10.09 11.64
N TRP A 209 3.16 10.20 11.64
CA TRP A 209 3.95 10.54 10.46
C TRP A 209 4.99 9.46 10.21
N PHE A 210 4.93 8.86 9.05
CA PHE A 210 5.91 7.86 8.63
C PHE A 210 7.26 8.50 8.37
N ASP A 211 8.32 7.88 8.90
CA ASP A 211 9.71 8.22 8.62
C ASP A 211 10.35 7.10 7.79
N GLY A 212 10.67 7.42 6.53
CA GLY A 212 11.20 6.43 5.61
C GLY A 212 10.95 6.77 4.15
N LYS A 213 10.91 5.73 3.34
CA LYS A 213 10.77 5.83 1.90
C LYS A 213 9.57 4.98 1.45
N ILE A 214 8.73 5.55 0.58
CA ILE A 214 7.63 4.82 -0.05
C ILE A 214 7.82 4.93 -1.55
N GLY A 215 7.79 3.79 -2.21
CA GLY A 215 7.85 3.65 -3.65
C GLY A 215 6.45 3.47 -4.23
N ILE A 216 6.25 2.34 -4.92
CA ILE A 216 4.97 2.01 -5.53
C ILE A 216 3.89 1.80 -4.48
N VAL A 217 2.68 2.34 -4.76
CA VAL A 217 1.44 2.09 -4.02
C VAL A 217 0.37 1.64 -5.01
N ARG A 218 -0.33 0.52 -4.72
CA ARG A 218 -1.48 0.05 -5.49
C ARG A 218 -2.62 -0.34 -4.56
N LEU A 219 -3.84 -0.01 -4.97
CA LEU A 219 -5.08 -0.47 -4.36
C LEU A 219 -5.90 -1.20 -5.42
N TYR A 220 -6.53 -2.32 -5.04
CA TYR A 220 -7.37 -3.11 -5.93
C TYR A 220 -8.73 -3.37 -5.28
N SER A 221 -9.79 -3.28 -6.07
CA SER A 221 -11.17 -3.67 -5.69
C SER A 221 -11.39 -5.18 -5.84
N SER A 222 -10.36 -5.97 -5.64
CA SER A 222 -10.38 -7.43 -5.69
C SER A 222 -9.34 -8.02 -4.76
N ALA A 223 -9.51 -9.29 -4.40
CA ALA A 223 -8.52 -10.07 -3.69
C ALA A 223 -7.48 -10.63 -4.67
N LEU A 224 -6.27 -10.12 -4.64
CA LEU A 224 -5.18 -10.70 -5.42
C LEU A 224 -4.91 -12.15 -5.00
N THR A 225 -4.63 -13.00 -5.96
CA THR A 225 -4.14 -14.36 -5.74
C THR A 225 -2.66 -14.34 -5.39
N SER A 226 -2.14 -15.44 -4.85
CA SER A 226 -0.69 -15.59 -4.60
C SER A 226 0.16 -15.43 -5.87
N ALA A 227 -0.35 -15.88 -7.00
CA ALA A 227 0.33 -15.73 -8.29
C ALA A 227 0.40 -14.25 -8.73
N GLU A 228 -0.67 -13.48 -8.50
CA GLU A 228 -0.73 -12.05 -8.82
C GLU A 228 0.14 -11.21 -7.87
N ALA A 229 0.17 -11.53 -6.57
CA ALA A 229 1.08 -10.88 -5.63
C ALA A 229 2.56 -11.12 -6.01
N LEU A 230 2.90 -12.35 -6.40
CA LEU A 230 4.23 -12.70 -6.90
C LEU A 230 4.54 -12.03 -8.25
N GLN A 231 3.55 -11.91 -9.14
CA GLN A 231 3.68 -11.20 -10.41
C GLN A 231 4.03 -9.72 -10.18
N ASN A 232 3.34 -9.04 -9.27
CA ASN A 232 3.61 -7.64 -8.91
C ASN A 232 5.02 -7.49 -8.33
N TYR A 233 5.42 -8.37 -7.42
CA TYR A 233 6.79 -8.39 -6.90
C TYR A 233 7.84 -8.51 -8.01
N ASN A 234 7.67 -9.47 -8.90
CA ASN A 234 8.60 -9.70 -10.00
C ASN A 234 8.65 -8.55 -11.01
N ALA A 235 7.52 -7.83 -11.17
CA ALA A 235 7.45 -6.66 -12.05
C ALA A 235 8.27 -5.48 -11.53
N ASP A 236 8.43 -5.34 -10.20
CA ASP A 236 8.95 -4.11 -9.61
C ASP A 236 10.23 -4.27 -8.80
N LYS A 237 10.58 -5.49 -8.36
CA LYS A 237 11.73 -5.74 -7.44
C LYS A 237 13.05 -5.14 -7.92
N PHE A 238 13.28 -5.08 -9.23
CA PHE A 238 14.52 -4.54 -9.79
C PHE A 238 14.72 -3.03 -9.54
N LYS A 239 13.67 -2.33 -9.07
CA LYS A 239 13.75 -0.91 -8.68
C LYS A 239 14.26 -0.73 -7.26
N TYR A 240 14.12 -1.76 -6.41
CA TYR A 240 14.29 -1.64 -4.96
C TYR A 240 15.30 -2.62 -4.36
N VAL A 241 15.57 -3.75 -5.03
CA VAL A 241 16.44 -4.84 -4.55
C VAL A 241 17.39 -5.32 -5.64
#